data_ff002ee61063247f16e60e12c7fb7841
#
_entry.id   ff002ee61063247f16e60e12c7fb7841
#
_cell.length_a   1.000
_cell.length_b   1.000
_cell.length_c   1.000
_cell.angle_alpha   90.00
_cell.angle_beta   90.00
_cell.angle_gamma   90.00
#
_symmetry.space_group_name_H-M   'P 1'
#
loop_
_entity.id
_entity.type
_entity.pdbx_description
1 polymer ?
#
loop_
_entity_poly.entity_id
_entity_poly.type
_entity_poly.pdbx_seq_one_letter_code
_entity_poly.pdbx_strand_id
1 'polypeptide(L)'
;MNATLKNHDYSFRKLQQANFHDMTFEQVDFSNADLTGANLSNCLCIDCDFSEAILIDASLQGTDFQNSRLCEADISGANLYFAMLEHADLTGIIHDKRTKFFDLYCPAEGPFIGYKKCFDFRIVQLLIPADARRTSATNTCCRCDKAKVLTIKDMYTNEDYDEAVSYVDGNFVYRVGEYVVAENFNPNRWADSTGGIHFWLTRKEAEGYM
;
A
#
# COMPACT_ATOMS: atom_id res chain seq x y z
N MET A 1 7.57 -13.70 22.29
CA MET A 1 8.44 -14.02 21.12
C MET A 1 7.52 -14.68 20.10
N ASN A 2 7.48 -14.16 18.89
CA ASN A 2 6.71 -14.76 17.81
C ASN A 2 7.30 -16.13 17.46
N ALA A 3 6.46 -17.11 17.15
CA ALA A 3 6.95 -18.42 16.74
C ALA A 3 7.63 -18.32 15.37
N THR A 4 8.81 -18.92 15.24
CA THR A 4 9.55 -18.97 13.98
C THR A 4 9.57 -20.41 13.47
N LEU A 5 9.19 -20.60 12.20
CA LEU A 5 9.33 -21.86 11.48
C LEU A 5 10.36 -21.68 10.36
N LYS A 6 11.31 -22.64 10.26
CA LYS A 6 12.39 -22.59 9.26
C LYS A 6 12.45 -23.88 8.47
N ASN A 7 12.67 -23.76 7.16
CA ASN A 7 12.89 -24.90 6.26
C ASN A 7 11.77 -25.96 6.34
N HIS A 8 10.52 -25.55 6.54
CA HIS A 8 9.38 -26.45 6.59
C HIS A 8 8.75 -26.56 5.19
N ASP A 9 8.30 -27.76 4.88
CA ASP A 9 7.55 -28.09 3.67
C ASP A 9 6.06 -28.25 4.02
N TYR A 10 5.28 -27.25 3.61
CA TYR A 10 3.82 -27.25 3.65
C TYR A 10 3.19 -27.33 2.26
N SER A 11 3.99 -27.66 1.22
CA SER A 11 3.46 -27.79 -0.14
C SER A 11 2.33 -28.81 -0.21
N PHE A 12 1.31 -28.51 -1.01
CA PHE A 12 0.09 -29.32 -1.15
C PHE A 12 -0.70 -29.59 0.12
N ARG A 13 -0.40 -28.92 1.23
CA ARG A 13 -1.11 -29.12 2.51
C ARG A 13 -2.46 -28.40 2.54
N LYS A 14 -3.39 -29.00 3.25
CA LYS A 14 -4.69 -28.41 3.57
C LYS A 14 -4.56 -27.60 4.87
N LEU A 15 -4.48 -26.30 4.74
CA LEU A 15 -4.27 -25.33 5.83
C LEU A 15 -5.40 -24.31 5.90
N GLN A 16 -6.60 -24.70 5.44
CA GLN A 16 -7.77 -23.81 5.46
C GLN A 16 -8.05 -23.35 6.89
N GLN A 17 -8.35 -22.05 7.04
CA GLN A 17 -8.65 -21.41 8.32
C GLN A 17 -7.51 -21.51 9.36
N ALA A 18 -6.30 -21.93 8.96
CA ALA A 18 -5.16 -21.98 9.87
C ALA A 18 -4.84 -20.59 10.42
N ASN A 19 -4.45 -20.53 11.69
CA ASN A 19 -4.05 -19.27 12.33
C ASN A 19 -2.54 -19.22 12.49
N PHE A 20 -1.90 -18.38 11.68
CA PHE A 20 -0.46 -18.12 11.67
C PHE A 20 -0.12 -16.69 12.12
N HIS A 21 -1.07 -15.95 12.65
CA HIS A 21 -0.90 -14.55 13.05
C HIS A 21 0.39 -14.31 13.84
N ASP A 22 1.14 -13.25 13.47
CA ASP A 22 2.42 -12.84 14.07
C ASP A 22 3.55 -13.87 13.98
N MET A 23 3.50 -14.86 13.08
CA MET A 23 4.57 -15.84 12.91
C MET A 23 5.66 -15.34 11.96
N THR A 24 6.87 -15.88 12.15
CA THR A 24 7.97 -15.73 11.19
C THR A 24 8.20 -17.04 10.46
N PHE A 25 8.24 -16.98 9.14
CA PHE A 25 8.57 -18.08 8.24
C PHE A 25 9.87 -17.76 7.52
N GLU A 26 10.85 -18.65 7.59
CA GLU A 26 12.11 -18.52 6.88
C GLU A 26 12.32 -19.74 5.98
N GLN A 27 12.39 -19.52 4.67
CA GLN A 27 12.58 -20.58 3.67
C GLN A 27 11.52 -21.70 3.78
N VAL A 28 10.26 -21.30 3.98
CA VAL A 28 9.13 -22.23 4.08
C VAL A 28 8.45 -22.34 2.71
N ASP A 29 8.16 -23.57 2.32
CA ASP A 29 7.45 -23.90 1.10
C ASP A 29 5.97 -24.08 1.37
N PHE A 30 5.12 -23.17 0.86
CA PHE A 30 3.66 -23.23 0.83
C PHE A 30 3.12 -23.42 -0.59
N SER A 31 3.97 -23.82 -1.55
CA SER A 31 3.54 -23.97 -2.94
C SER A 31 2.38 -24.96 -3.06
N ASN A 32 1.36 -24.59 -3.83
CA ASN A 32 0.13 -25.40 -4.00
C ASN A 32 -0.63 -25.70 -2.69
N ALA A 33 -0.33 -25.04 -1.58
CA ALA A 33 -1.06 -25.22 -0.33
C ALA A 33 -2.44 -24.57 -0.40
N ASP A 34 -3.44 -25.18 0.23
CA ASP A 34 -4.76 -24.58 0.41
C ASP A 34 -4.80 -23.82 1.73
N LEU A 35 -4.64 -22.50 1.63
CA LEU A 35 -4.66 -21.52 2.72
C LEU A 35 -5.97 -20.71 2.72
N THR A 36 -7.05 -21.24 2.14
CA THR A 36 -8.36 -20.56 2.10
C THR A 36 -8.79 -20.10 3.48
N GLY A 37 -9.03 -18.78 3.63
CA GLY A 37 -9.44 -18.15 4.88
C GLY A 37 -8.39 -18.18 5.99
N ALA A 38 -7.15 -18.57 5.70
CA ALA A 38 -6.08 -18.58 6.71
C ALA A 38 -5.76 -17.14 7.18
N ASN A 39 -5.32 -17.03 8.44
CA ASN A 39 -4.86 -15.78 9.01
C ASN A 39 -3.33 -15.74 9.03
N LEU A 40 -2.74 -15.00 8.10
CA LEU A 40 -1.30 -14.72 8.04
C LEU A 40 -1.00 -13.27 8.45
N SER A 41 -1.93 -12.57 9.12
CA SER A 41 -1.73 -11.16 9.47
C SER A 41 -0.45 -10.96 10.29
N ASN A 42 0.32 -9.92 9.94
CA ASN A 42 1.60 -9.54 10.53
C ASN A 42 2.68 -10.65 10.47
N CYS A 43 2.54 -11.62 9.58
CA CYS A 43 3.61 -12.60 9.37
C CYS A 43 4.81 -11.97 8.67
N LEU A 44 6.00 -12.46 8.99
CA LEU A 44 7.23 -12.18 8.26
C LEU A 44 7.61 -13.42 7.44
N CYS A 45 7.54 -13.31 6.11
CA CYS A 45 7.83 -14.40 5.18
C CYS A 45 9.15 -14.12 4.47
N ILE A 46 10.25 -14.71 4.94
CA ILE A 46 11.59 -14.53 4.39
C ILE A 46 11.90 -15.67 3.44
N ASP A 47 12.16 -15.36 2.15
CA ASP A 47 12.48 -16.34 1.12
C ASP A 47 11.46 -17.49 1.02
N CYS A 48 10.18 -17.22 1.24
CA CYS A 48 9.12 -18.22 1.20
C CYS A 48 8.56 -18.42 -0.21
N ASP A 49 8.03 -19.62 -0.47
CA ASP A 49 7.37 -19.96 -1.74
C ASP A 49 5.87 -20.18 -1.54
N PHE A 50 5.04 -19.32 -2.10
CA PHE A 50 3.59 -19.41 -2.17
C PHE A 50 3.11 -19.61 -3.60
N SER A 51 3.96 -20.12 -4.50
CA SER A 51 3.59 -20.34 -5.90
C SER A 51 2.39 -21.27 -6.00
N GLU A 52 1.36 -20.89 -6.79
CA GLU A 52 0.12 -21.64 -6.97
C GLU A 52 -0.67 -21.89 -5.66
N ALA A 53 -0.33 -21.21 -4.55
CA ALA A 53 -1.08 -21.34 -3.30
C ALA A 53 -2.49 -20.76 -3.43
N ILE A 54 -3.47 -21.38 -2.76
CA ILE A 54 -4.85 -20.88 -2.68
C ILE A 54 -4.99 -20.05 -1.41
N LEU A 55 -4.95 -18.72 -1.57
CA LEU A 55 -5.08 -17.72 -0.49
C LEU A 55 -6.46 -17.03 -0.51
N ILE A 56 -7.49 -17.70 -1.03
CA ILE A 56 -8.84 -17.16 -1.16
C ILE A 56 -9.36 -16.75 0.21
N ASP A 57 -9.88 -15.51 0.30
CA ASP A 57 -10.43 -14.91 1.52
C ASP A 57 -9.45 -14.89 2.72
N ALA A 58 -8.13 -15.05 2.49
CA ALA A 58 -7.11 -15.02 3.54
C ALA A 58 -6.93 -13.61 4.11
N SER A 59 -6.56 -13.53 5.40
CA SER A 59 -6.11 -12.29 6.03
C SER A 59 -4.60 -12.15 5.86
N LEU A 60 -4.18 -11.23 4.99
CA LEU A 60 -2.79 -10.94 4.67
C LEU A 60 -2.36 -9.55 5.17
N GLN A 61 -3.09 -9.00 6.16
CA GLN A 61 -2.85 -7.65 6.66
C GLN A 61 -1.48 -7.55 7.33
N GLY A 62 -0.68 -6.58 6.91
CA GLY A 62 0.66 -6.36 7.46
C GLY A 62 1.64 -7.51 7.22
N THR A 63 1.29 -8.48 6.37
CA THR A 63 2.21 -9.58 6.03
C THR A 63 3.36 -9.05 5.17
N ASP A 64 4.57 -9.37 5.54
CA ASP A 64 5.75 -9.09 4.75
C ASP A 64 6.05 -10.26 3.82
N PHE A 65 5.84 -10.04 2.51
CA PHE A 65 6.16 -10.97 1.43
C PHE A 65 7.35 -10.51 0.60
N GLN A 66 8.15 -9.57 1.09
CA GLN A 66 9.29 -9.07 0.33
C GLN A 66 10.21 -10.23 -0.08
N ASN A 67 10.59 -10.23 -1.36
CA ASN A 67 11.41 -11.27 -1.99
C ASN A 67 10.79 -12.69 -1.99
N SER A 68 9.55 -12.87 -1.57
CA SER A 68 8.84 -14.16 -1.64
C SER A 68 8.25 -14.40 -3.03
N ARG A 69 7.93 -15.67 -3.34
CA ARG A 69 7.29 -16.05 -4.58
C ARG A 69 5.79 -16.24 -4.35
N LEU A 70 4.97 -15.53 -5.14
CA LEU A 70 3.51 -15.67 -5.17
C LEU A 70 3.02 -15.89 -6.62
N CYS A 71 3.89 -16.44 -7.50
CA CYS A 71 3.52 -16.65 -8.89
C CYS A 71 2.32 -17.61 -8.98
N GLU A 72 1.32 -17.20 -9.78
CA GLU A 72 0.06 -17.95 -9.98
C GLU A 72 -0.76 -18.21 -8.70
N ALA A 73 -0.43 -17.57 -7.56
CA ALA A 73 -1.23 -17.69 -6.35
C ALA A 73 -2.60 -17.04 -6.52
N ASP A 74 -3.65 -17.64 -5.94
CA ASP A 74 -5.01 -17.09 -5.95
C ASP A 74 -5.29 -16.34 -4.63
N ILE A 75 -5.30 -15.00 -4.70
CA ILE A 75 -5.60 -14.09 -3.58
C ILE A 75 -7.02 -13.54 -3.65
N SER A 76 -7.95 -14.16 -4.41
CA SER A 76 -9.33 -13.70 -4.55
C SER A 76 -10.00 -13.48 -3.19
N GLY A 77 -10.57 -12.29 -2.96
CA GLY A 77 -11.20 -11.93 -1.68
C GLY A 77 -10.24 -11.66 -0.52
N ALA A 78 -8.92 -11.90 -0.66
CA ALA A 78 -7.96 -11.67 0.41
C ALA A 78 -7.86 -10.19 0.80
N ASN A 79 -7.42 -9.91 2.03
CA ASN A 79 -7.19 -8.57 2.53
C ASN A 79 -5.69 -8.30 2.70
N LEU A 80 -5.14 -7.45 1.82
CA LEU A 80 -3.72 -7.11 1.79
C LEU A 80 -3.38 -5.77 2.47
N TYR A 81 -4.25 -5.24 3.32
CA TYR A 81 -4.00 -3.95 3.96
C TYR A 81 -2.63 -3.90 4.66
N PHE A 82 -1.74 -2.98 4.25
CA PHE A 82 -0.34 -2.89 4.67
C PHE A 82 0.54 -4.12 4.38
N ALA A 83 0.15 -5.03 3.50
CA ALA A 83 1.06 -6.10 3.06
C ALA A 83 2.24 -5.51 2.28
N MET A 84 3.45 -5.98 2.51
CA MET A 84 4.66 -5.56 1.80
C MET A 84 4.97 -6.55 0.67
N LEU A 85 4.93 -6.06 -0.57
CA LEU A 85 5.08 -6.85 -1.79
C LEU A 85 6.30 -6.42 -2.63
N GLU A 86 7.18 -5.60 -2.07
CA GLU A 86 8.36 -5.12 -2.78
C GLU A 86 9.29 -6.31 -3.10
N HIS A 87 9.66 -6.42 -4.38
CA HIS A 87 10.46 -7.54 -4.92
C HIS A 87 9.81 -8.93 -4.84
N ALA A 88 8.53 -9.03 -4.46
CA ALA A 88 7.80 -10.29 -4.55
C ALA A 88 7.54 -10.66 -6.03
N ASP A 89 7.63 -11.95 -6.35
CA ASP A 89 7.22 -12.45 -7.67
C ASP A 89 5.71 -12.64 -7.71
N LEU A 90 5.01 -11.72 -8.38
CA LEU A 90 3.56 -11.71 -8.54
C LEU A 90 3.11 -12.17 -9.93
N THR A 91 3.99 -12.84 -10.70
CA THR A 91 3.70 -13.27 -12.07
C THR A 91 2.47 -14.19 -12.08
N GLY A 92 1.47 -13.85 -12.88
CA GLY A 92 0.25 -14.68 -13.02
C GLY A 92 -0.66 -14.68 -11.79
N ILE A 93 -0.44 -13.82 -10.77
CA ILE A 93 -1.27 -13.77 -9.57
C ILE A 93 -2.74 -13.58 -9.93
N ILE A 94 -3.62 -14.33 -9.28
CA ILE A 94 -5.07 -14.31 -9.50
C ILE A 94 -5.74 -13.50 -8.38
N HIS A 95 -6.59 -12.56 -8.74
CA HIS A 95 -7.38 -11.76 -7.80
C HIS A 95 -8.76 -11.40 -8.38
N ASP A 96 -9.69 -10.96 -7.55
CA ASP A 96 -11.01 -10.52 -7.96
C ASP A 96 -11.39 -9.18 -7.30
N LYS A 97 -12.58 -8.65 -7.63
CA LYS A 97 -13.10 -7.37 -7.10
C LYS A 97 -13.33 -7.36 -5.58
N ARG A 98 -13.30 -8.51 -4.91
CA ARG A 98 -13.41 -8.63 -3.44
C ARG A 98 -12.04 -8.52 -2.77
N THR A 99 -10.95 -8.72 -3.54
CA THR A 99 -9.58 -8.56 -3.05
C THR A 99 -9.35 -7.12 -2.64
N LYS A 100 -8.93 -6.91 -1.38
CA LYS A 100 -8.78 -5.57 -0.82
C LYS A 100 -7.32 -5.13 -0.89
N PHE A 101 -7.12 -3.87 -1.28
CA PHE A 101 -5.82 -3.19 -1.32
C PHE A 101 -4.80 -3.80 -2.29
N PHE A 102 -5.22 -4.62 -3.25
CA PHE A 102 -4.37 -5.09 -4.33
C PHE A 102 -4.45 -4.20 -5.56
N ASP A 103 -5.62 -3.71 -5.93
CA ASP A 103 -5.76 -2.72 -7.00
C ASP A 103 -5.33 -1.31 -6.54
N LEU A 104 -5.18 -0.39 -7.49
CA LEU A 104 -4.89 1.01 -7.17
C LEU A 104 -6.01 1.60 -6.30
N TYR A 105 -5.63 2.18 -5.16
CA TYR A 105 -6.58 2.85 -4.28
C TYR A 105 -7.10 4.17 -4.88
N CYS A 106 -6.25 4.90 -5.58
CA CYS A 106 -6.67 6.13 -6.29
C CYS A 106 -7.24 5.82 -7.68
N PRO A 107 -8.07 6.73 -8.25
CA PRO A 107 -8.56 6.60 -9.62
C PRO A 107 -7.41 6.41 -10.62
N ALA A 108 -7.50 5.36 -11.46
CA ALA A 108 -6.49 5.07 -12.48
C ALA A 108 -6.43 6.13 -13.57
N GLU A 109 -7.59 6.74 -13.89
CA GLU A 109 -7.75 7.69 -14.99
C GLU A 109 -8.51 8.96 -14.56
N GLY A 110 -8.40 10.00 -15.36
CA GLY A 110 -9.08 11.27 -15.14
C GLY A 110 -8.50 12.11 -14.01
N PRO A 111 -8.93 13.37 -13.86
CA PRO A 111 -8.53 14.22 -12.75
C PRO A 111 -9.38 13.94 -11.51
N PHE A 112 -8.79 14.10 -10.33
CA PHE A 112 -9.51 13.94 -9.06
C PHE A 112 -8.87 14.78 -7.95
N ILE A 113 -9.55 14.87 -6.81
CA ILE A 113 -9.10 15.60 -5.63
C ILE A 113 -8.37 14.65 -4.67
N GLY A 114 -7.24 15.10 -4.15
CA GLY A 114 -6.51 14.48 -3.05
C GLY A 114 -6.24 15.47 -1.92
N TYR A 115 -5.83 14.96 -0.79
CA TYR A 115 -5.53 15.73 0.40
C TYR A 115 -4.18 15.32 0.98
N LYS A 116 -3.44 16.29 1.52
CA LYS A 116 -2.16 16.05 2.15
C LYS A 116 -2.05 16.85 3.43
N LYS A 117 -1.57 16.19 4.49
CA LYS A 117 -1.17 16.87 5.72
C LYS A 117 0.26 17.39 5.59
N CYS A 118 0.47 18.61 6.02
CA CYS A 118 1.75 19.32 6.03
C CYS A 118 2.09 19.81 7.44
N PHE A 119 3.28 20.40 7.61
CA PHE A 119 3.67 21.04 8.88
C PHE A 119 2.62 22.06 9.34
N ASP A 120 2.64 22.36 10.65
CA ASP A 120 1.74 23.28 11.33
C ASP A 120 0.26 22.91 11.16
N PHE A 121 -0.05 21.60 11.12
CA PHE A 121 -1.42 21.06 10.98
C PHE A 121 -2.16 21.59 9.76
N ARG A 122 -1.46 21.94 8.69
CA ARG A 122 -2.06 22.40 7.44
C ARG A 122 -2.50 21.24 6.58
N ILE A 123 -3.72 21.32 6.06
CA ILE A 123 -4.28 20.38 5.08
C ILE A 123 -4.30 21.05 3.72
N VAL A 124 -3.55 20.48 2.79
CA VAL A 124 -3.48 20.91 1.40
C VAL A 124 -4.47 20.10 0.58
N GLN A 125 -5.39 20.78 -0.12
CA GLN A 125 -6.23 20.16 -1.12
C GLN A 125 -5.56 20.25 -2.49
N LEU A 126 -5.44 19.11 -3.15
CA LEU A 126 -4.72 18.93 -4.39
C LEU A 126 -5.67 18.50 -5.50
N LEU A 127 -5.56 19.10 -6.69
CA LEU A 127 -6.08 18.52 -7.91
C LEU A 127 -4.97 17.67 -8.53
N ILE A 128 -5.20 16.37 -8.64
CA ILE A 128 -4.34 15.45 -9.39
C ILE A 128 -4.82 15.48 -10.84
N PRO A 129 -4.04 16.04 -11.80
CA PRO A 129 -4.48 16.18 -13.18
C PRO A 129 -4.54 14.82 -13.90
N ALA A 130 -5.29 14.75 -15.00
CA ALA A 130 -5.50 13.51 -15.75
C ALA A 130 -4.18 12.88 -16.26
N ASP A 131 -3.21 13.72 -16.58
CA ASP A 131 -1.89 13.33 -17.11
C ASP A 131 -0.82 13.14 -16.02
N ALA A 132 -1.17 13.20 -14.72
CA ALA A 132 -0.25 12.85 -13.65
C ALA A 132 -0.02 11.33 -13.60
N ARG A 133 1.24 10.92 -13.51
CA ARG A 133 1.56 9.55 -13.09
C ARG A 133 1.17 9.37 -11.64
N ARG A 134 0.52 8.25 -11.33
CA ARG A 134 -0.01 8.00 -9.99
C ARG A 134 0.09 6.54 -9.62
N THR A 135 0.18 6.26 -8.33
CA THR A 135 0.23 4.90 -7.79
C THR A 135 -0.21 4.86 -6.33
N SER A 136 -0.47 3.66 -5.83
CA SER A 136 -0.63 3.34 -4.41
C SER A 136 -0.11 1.93 -4.17
N ALA A 137 0.45 1.66 -3.00
CA ALA A 137 0.77 0.31 -2.56
C ALA A 137 -0.49 -0.40 -2.04
N THR A 138 -0.37 -1.11 -0.95
CA THR A 138 -1.45 -1.89 -0.31
C THR A 138 -2.14 -1.13 0.83
N ASN A 139 -2.14 0.20 0.79
CA ASN A 139 -2.76 1.08 1.80
C ASN A 139 -3.52 2.24 1.16
N THR A 140 -4.05 3.15 1.96
CA THR A 140 -4.81 4.32 1.49
C THR A 140 -3.95 5.50 1.07
N CYS A 141 -2.63 5.44 1.30
CA CYS A 141 -1.70 6.46 0.84
C CYS A 141 -1.43 6.29 -0.66
N CYS A 142 -1.66 7.33 -1.42
CA CYS A 142 -1.39 7.41 -2.85
C CYS A 142 -0.19 8.33 -3.11
N ARG A 143 0.46 8.16 -4.25
CA ARG A 143 1.55 9.01 -4.71
C ARG A 143 1.32 9.47 -6.14
N CYS A 144 1.74 10.70 -6.46
CA CYS A 144 1.78 11.19 -7.83
C CYS A 144 3.05 11.99 -8.11
N ASP A 145 3.33 12.22 -9.40
CA ASP A 145 4.45 13.03 -9.83
C ASP A 145 4.14 14.53 -9.83
N LYS A 146 2.87 14.91 -10.01
CA LYS A 146 2.46 16.32 -10.03
C LYS A 146 1.04 16.52 -9.53
N ALA A 147 0.79 17.70 -8.99
CA ALA A 147 -0.52 18.13 -8.53
C ALA A 147 -0.66 19.65 -8.61
N LYS A 148 -1.88 20.16 -8.71
CA LYS A 148 -2.18 21.60 -8.53
C LYS A 148 -2.73 21.82 -7.12
N VAL A 149 -2.18 22.81 -6.43
CA VAL A 149 -2.65 23.21 -5.10
C VAL A 149 -3.92 24.05 -5.26
N LEU A 150 -5.02 23.60 -4.67
CA LEU A 150 -6.31 24.30 -4.74
C LEU A 150 -6.54 25.18 -3.51
N THR A 151 -6.40 24.61 -2.31
CA THR A 151 -6.56 25.32 -1.05
C THR A 151 -5.60 24.78 -0.01
N ILE A 152 -5.27 25.60 0.98
CA ILE A 152 -4.51 25.22 2.17
C ILE A 152 -5.26 25.72 3.38
N LYS A 153 -5.63 24.83 4.31
CA LYS A 153 -6.41 25.18 5.47
C LYS A 153 -5.82 24.60 6.75
N ASP A 154 -5.99 25.29 7.84
CA ASP A 154 -5.74 24.72 9.17
C ASP A 154 -6.65 23.50 9.40
N MET A 155 -6.10 22.48 10.03
CA MET A 155 -6.79 21.21 10.27
C MET A 155 -7.95 21.36 11.28
N TYR A 156 -7.81 22.27 12.25
CA TYR A 156 -8.74 22.44 13.37
C TYR A 156 -9.66 23.66 13.21
N THR A 157 -9.08 24.80 12.80
CA THR A 157 -9.82 26.07 12.72
C THR A 157 -10.42 26.31 11.33
N ASN A 158 -9.92 25.59 10.31
CA ASN A 158 -10.28 25.75 8.90
C ASN A 158 -9.92 27.14 8.32
N GLU A 159 -8.99 27.85 8.98
CA GLU A 159 -8.42 29.11 8.49
C GLU A 159 -7.63 28.88 7.20
N ASP A 160 -7.67 29.84 6.29
CA ASP A 160 -6.98 29.76 4.99
C ASP A 160 -5.52 30.21 5.12
N TYR A 161 -4.64 29.53 4.36
CA TYR A 161 -3.22 29.86 4.21
C TYR A 161 -2.81 29.87 2.74
N ASP A 162 -1.79 30.63 2.40
CA ASP A 162 -1.26 30.72 1.03
C ASP A 162 -0.21 29.66 0.75
N GLU A 163 0.49 29.15 1.78
CA GLU A 163 1.53 28.14 1.63
C GLU A 163 1.56 27.10 2.76
N ALA A 164 2.12 25.92 2.46
CA ALA A 164 2.39 24.86 3.44
C ALA A 164 3.67 24.11 3.07
N VAL A 165 4.39 23.63 4.08
CA VAL A 165 5.65 22.88 3.93
C VAL A 165 5.39 21.39 4.15
N SER A 166 5.97 20.54 3.31
CA SER A 166 5.84 19.08 3.41
C SER A 166 6.51 18.55 4.69
N TYR A 167 5.89 17.56 5.36
CA TYR A 167 6.52 16.85 6.48
C TYR A 167 7.78 16.08 6.10
N VAL A 168 7.85 15.59 4.86
CA VAL A 168 8.93 14.69 4.41
C VAL A 168 10.13 15.45 3.89
N ASP A 169 9.90 16.63 3.30
CA ASP A 169 10.94 17.48 2.73
C ASP A 169 10.63 18.94 3.06
N GLY A 170 11.41 19.51 3.98
CA GLY A 170 11.26 20.90 4.42
C GLY A 170 11.49 21.95 3.32
N ASN A 171 12.06 21.55 2.18
CA ASN A 171 12.23 22.42 1.01
C ASN A 171 11.06 22.32 0.02
N PHE A 172 10.18 21.33 0.19
CA PHE A 172 9.03 21.12 -0.69
C PHE A 172 7.83 21.93 -0.19
N VAL A 173 7.58 23.05 -0.86
CA VAL A 173 6.53 24.02 -0.47
C VAL A 173 5.36 23.95 -1.44
N TYR A 174 4.16 23.86 -0.89
CA TYR A 174 2.88 23.95 -1.60
C TYR A 174 2.40 25.40 -1.54
N ARG A 175 2.04 26.01 -2.70
CA ARG A 175 1.43 27.35 -2.76
C ARG A 175 0.12 27.31 -3.52
N VAL A 176 -0.88 28.00 -2.97
CA VAL A 176 -2.23 28.04 -3.56
C VAL A 176 -2.19 28.54 -4.99
N GLY A 177 -2.83 27.82 -5.91
CA GLY A 177 -2.90 28.13 -7.33
C GLY A 177 -1.73 27.57 -8.18
N GLU A 178 -0.61 27.17 -7.56
CA GLU A 178 0.57 26.67 -8.25
C GLU A 178 0.52 25.15 -8.49
N TYR A 179 1.28 24.68 -9.48
CA TYR A 179 1.60 23.27 -9.67
C TYR A 179 2.84 22.91 -8.87
N VAL A 180 2.82 21.75 -8.26
CA VAL A 180 3.98 21.11 -7.65
C VAL A 180 4.34 19.84 -8.41
N VAL A 181 5.64 19.56 -8.53
CA VAL A 181 6.18 18.41 -9.27
C VAL A 181 7.20 17.70 -8.38
N ALA A 182 7.05 16.39 -8.24
CA ALA A 182 8.05 15.54 -7.59
C ALA A 182 8.92 14.87 -8.66
N GLU A 183 10.11 15.41 -8.90
CA GLU A 183 11.05 14.89 -9.89
C GLU A 183 11.52 13.46 -9.57
N ASN A 184 11.54 13.12 -8.28
CA ASN A 184 11.93 11.81 -7.75
C ASN A 184 10.78 10.79 -7.68
N PHE A 185 9.68 11.00 -8.41
CA PHE A 185 8.54 10.06 -8.39
C PHE A 185 8.97 8.65 -8.81
N ASN A 186 8.73 7.67 -7.92
CA ASN A 186 8.97 6.27 -8.20
C ASN A 186 7.67 5.59 -8.69
N PRO A 187 7.64 5.06 -9.94
CA PRO A 187 6.46 4.39 -10.48
C PRO A 187 6.25 2.97 -9.91
N ASN A 188 7.26 2.38 -9.24
CA ASN A 188 7.09 1.09 -8.59
C ASN A 188 6.07 1.23 -7.45
N ARG A 189 4.89 0.65 -7.65
CA ARG A 189 3.80 0.77 -6.66
C ARG A 189 4.11 0.04 -5.36
N TRP A 190 4.87 -1.03 -5.42
CA TRP A 190 5.18 -1.87 -4.25
C TRP A 190 6.25 -1.27 -3.34
N ALA A 191 7.06 -0.33 -3.84
CA ALA A 191 7.96 0.47 -3.01
C ALA A 191 7.15 1.57 -2.29
N ASP A 192 6.73 1.33 -1.05
CA ASP A 192 5.79 2.19 -0.32
C ASP A 192 6.40 3.54 0.09
N SER A 193 7.46 3.53 0.87
CA SER A 193 8.09 4.74 1.41
C SER A 193 9.13 5.33 0.44
N THR A 194 8.70 5.83 -0.70
CA THR A 194 9.59 6.32 -1.76
C THR A 194 9.12 7.65 -2.36
N GLY A 195 9.84 8.18 -3.37
CA GLY A 195 9.63 9.49 -3.97
C GLY A 195 8.24 9.69 -4.58
N GLY A 196 7.77 10.93 -4.52
CA GLY A 196 6.48 11.37 -5.03
C GLY A 196 5.72 12.29 -4.07
N ILE A 197 4.66 12.90 -4.55
CA ILE A 197 3.71 13.65 -3.72
C ILE A 197 2.74 12.65 -3.10
N HIS A 198 2.91 12.37 -1.81
CA HIS A 198 1.99 11.52 -1.06
C HIS A 198 0.71 12.26 -0.72
N PHE A 199 -0.43 11.62 -0.94
CA PHE A 199 -1.76 12.18 -0.69
C PHE A 199 -2.78 11.07 -0.34
N TRP A 200 -3.94 11.48 0.16
CA TRP A 200 -5.09 10.63 0.48
C TRP A 200 -6.32 11.10 -0.29
N LEU A 201 -7.29 10.21 -0.51
CA LEU A 201 -8.50 10.56 -1.24
C LEU A 201 -9.48 11.37 -0.41
N THR A 202 -9.40 11.28 0.91
CA THR A 202 -10.26 12.05 1.82
C THR A 202 -9.44 12.90 2.77
N ARG A 203 -10.01 14.05 3.18
CA ARG A 203 -9.41 14.91 4.19
C ARG A 203 -9.19 14.15 5.50
N LYS A 204 -10.15 13.32 5.91
CA LYS A 204 -10.06 12.53 7.15
C LYS A 204 -8.89 11.55 7.17
N GLU A 205 -8.59 10.90 6.05
CA GLU A 205 -7.42 10.02 5.93
C GLU A 205 -6.13 10.82 6.05
N ALA A 206 -6.04 11.98 5.38
CA ALA A 206 -4.88 12.86 5.47
C ALA A 206 -4.66 13.39 6.91
N GLU A 207 -5.73 13.76 7.61
CA GLU A 207 -5.68 14.20 9.01
C GLU A 207 -5.13 13.11 9.94
N GLY A 208 -5.48 11.86 9.69
CA GLY A 208 -5.02 10.68 10.45
C GLY A 208 -3.57 10.29 10.22
N TYR A 209 -2.88 10.88 9.27
CA TYR A 209 -1.46 10.62 9.03
C TYR A 209 -0.60 11.26 10.12
N MET A 210 0.27 10.45 10.73
CA MET A 210 1.21 10.86 11.79
C MET A 210 2.63 10.92 11.27
#